data_8f7f9105042cda4c8981441555e81c44
#
_entry.id   8f7f9105042cda4c8981441555e81c44
#
_cell.length_a   1.000
_cell.length_b   1.000
_cell.length_c   1.000
_cell.angle_alpha   90.00
_cell.angle_beta   90.00
_cell.angle_gamma   90.00
#
_symmetry.space_group_name_H-M   'P 1'
#
loop_
_entity.id
_entity.type
_entity.pdbx_description
1 polymer ?
#
loop_
_entity_poly.entity_id
_entity_poly.type
_entity_poly.pdbx_seq_one_letter_code
_entity_poly.pdbx_strand_id
1 'polypeptide(L)'
;MTLRDIARKDFTAARRSRALWAVATLLGLLTALIAFGYSGYRTGPEETVIQLFRAMGGMFGLLLPIVALVASYMAIAGERESGGVKFLLGLPNSRRDVFLGKLASRLGIVTAGLVFIFATATAMAVARNGALPVGVVAGMFAVSLLYTSVFVAIAVALSATVAERSRAIAAAVGSYFVLVLLYVIPGVNVALLARFVHQTLLGFEPNFDLYNAVLFTSPLIAYRKAMNLVVPSGLEREVLQRPAESYTPPGYLGDEMSLLVFAVWLAVPLAIGYWRFEGADL
;
A
#
# COMPACT_ATOMS: atom_id res chain seq x y z
N MET A 1 12.68 28.54 3.68
CA MET A 1 11.81 27.56 4.39
C MET A 1 12.60 26.26 4.53
N THR A 2 12.38 25.51 5.59
CA THR A 2 13.01 24.19 5.75
C THR A 2 12.09 23.09 5.22
N LEU A 3 12.62 21.86 4.99
CA LEU A 3 11.83 20.64 4.70
C LEU A 3 10.64 20.51 5.67
N ARG A 4 10.87 20.79 6.96
CA ARG A 4 9.84 20.73 8.00
C ARG A 4 8.71 21.74 7.77
N ASP A 5 9.04 22.94 7.30
CA ASP A 5 8.02 23.98 7.04
C ASP A 5 7.14 23.60 5.87
N ILE A 6 7.74 23.04 4.81
CA ILE A 6 7.02 22.53 3.63
C ILE A 6 6.08 21.40 4.05
N ALA A 7 6.59 20.41 4.77
CA ALA A 7 5.81 19.28 5.25
C ALA A 7 4.63 19.73 6.14
N ARG A 8 4.88 20.65 7.08
CA ARG A 8 3.87 21.20 8.01
C ARG A 8 2.78 21.98 7.28
N LYS A 9 3.15 22.83 6.31
CA LYS A 9 2.21 23.60 5.49
C LYS A 9 1.30 22.67 4.72
N ASP A 10 1.88 21.70 4.02
CA ASP A 10 1.15 20.77 3.18
C ASP A 10 0.25 19.84 4.00
N PHE A 11 0.74 19.33 5.14
CA PHE A 11 -0.05 18.54 6.10
C PHE A 11 -1.23 19.34 6.66
N THR A 12 -1.02 20.61 7.01
CA THR A 12 -2.09 21.48 7.53
C THR A 12 -3.16 21.74 6.49
N ALA A 13 -2.76 21.95 5.23
CA ALA A 13 -3.68 22.12 4.11
C ALA A 13 -4.51 20.84 3.88
N ALA A 14 -3.86 19.68 3.88
CA ALA A 14 -4.52 18.39 3.70
C ALA A 14 -5.49 18.05 4.85
N ARG A 15 -5.12 18.36 6.12
CA ARG A 15 -6.00 18.18 7.28
C ARG A 15 -7.33 18.95 7.15
N ARG A 16 -7.36 20.01 6.36
CA ARG A 16 -8.57 20.79 6.07
C ARG A 16 -9.37 20.25 4.88
N SER A 17 -8.89 19.23 4.20
CA SER A 17 -9.56 18.65 3.03
C SER A 17 -10.80 17.85 3.46
N ARG A 18 -11.97 18.33 3.06
CA ARG A 18 -13.26 17.64 3.28
C ARG A 18 -13.28 16.27 2.63
N ALA A 19 -12.66 16.13 1.44
CA ALA A 19 -12.59 14.87 0.70
C ALA A 19 -11.79 13.80 1.46
N LEU A 20 -10.63 14.16 2.04
CA LEU A 20 -9.83 13.22 2.82
C LEU A 20 -10.58 12.74 4.07
N TRP A 21 -11.26 13.65 4.77
CA TRP A 21 -12.08 13.28 5.93
C TRP A 21 -13.29 12.43 5.54
N ALA A 22 -13.94 12.72 4.42
CA ALA A 22 -15.04 11.89 3.93
C ALA A 22 -14.60 10.44 3.63
N VAL A 23 -13.44 10.27 2.97
CA VAL A 23 -12.87 8.95 2.69
C VAL A 23 -12.47 8.24 3.99
N ALA A 24 -11.78 8.92 4.91
CA ALA A 24 -11.39 8.35 6.20
C ALA A 24 -12.61 7.94 7.04
N THR A 25 -13.64 8.77 7.10
CA THR A 25 -14.89 8.47 7.81
C THR A 25 -15.63 7.30 7.17
N LEU A 26 -15.74 7.27 5.84
CA LEU A 26 -16.38 6.17 5.13
C LEU A 26 -15.68 4.84 5.41
N LEU A 27 -14.34 4.81 5.31
CA LEU A 27 -13.57 3.61 5.61
C LEU A 27 -13.62 3.24 7.09
N GLY A 28 -13.57 4.23 7.98
CA GLY A 28 -13.73 4.00 9.42
C GLY A 28 -15.11 3.39 9.77
N LEU A 29 -16.19 3.90 9.19
CA LEU A 29 -17.52 3.34 9.35
C LEU A 29 -17.64 1.94 8.76
N LEU A 30 -17.09 1.71 7.57
CA LEU A 30 -17.10 0.40 6.93
C LEU A 30 -16.37 -0.63 7.79
N THR A 31 -15.17 -0.29 8.27
CA THR A 31 -14.40 -1.19 9.15
C THR A 31 -15.07 -1.41 10.50
N ALA A 32 -15.70 -0.38 11.07
CA ALA A 32 -16.48 -0.52 12.30
C ALA A 32 -17.69 -1.44 12.12
N LEU A 33 -18.42 -1.31 11.00
CA LEU A 33 -19.55 -2.18 10.67
C LEU A 33 -19.13 -3.64 10.48
N ILE A 34 -18.01 -3.87 9.77
CA ILE A 34 -17.43 -5.20 9.60
C ILE A 34 -17.05 -5.77 10.97
N ALA A 35 -16.36 -4.98 11.81
CA ALA A 35 -15.93 -5.40 13.14
C ALA A 35 -17.13 -5.72 14.05
N PHE A 36 -18.21 -4.95 13.94
CA PHE A 36 -19.44 -5.21 14.70
C PHE A 36 -20.17 -6.47 14.24
N GLY A 37 -20.26 -6.70 12.92
CA GLY A 37 -20.98 -7.84 12.34
C GLY A 37 -20.17 -9.14 12.33
N TYR A 38 -18.87 -9.09 12.57
CA TYR A 38 -18.01 -10.28 12.53
C TYR A 38 -18.21 -11.12 13.79
N SER A 39 -18.59 -12.37 13.61
CA SER A 39 -18.74 -13.35 14.68
C SER A 39 -17.91 -14.60 14.34
N GLY A 40 -17.00 -14.98 15.24
CA GLY A 40 -16.25 -16.23 15.13
C GLY A 40 -17.12 -17.40 15.59
N TYR A 41 -17.53 -18.23 14.68
CA TYR A 41 -18.18 -19.49 15.03
C TYR A 41 -17.10 -20.46 15.57
N ARG A 42 -17.23 -20.84 16.84
CA ARG A 42 -16.39 -21.85 17.52
C ARG A 42 -14.96 -21.42 17.86
N THR A 43 -14.62 -20.14 17.80
CA THR A 43 -13.29 -19.64 18.22
C THR A 43 -13.40 -18.79 19.47
N GLY A 44 -12.32 -18.72 20.25
CA GLY A 44 -12.27 -17.83 21.42
C GLY A 44 -12.31 -16.34 21.03
N PRO A 45 -12.58 -15.44 22.00
CA PRO A 45 -12.70 -14.00 21.73
C PRO A 45 -11.46 -13.40 21.05
N GLU A 46 -10.26 -13.77 21.49
CA GLU A 46 -8.99 -13.28 20.96
C GLU A 46 -8.78 -13.76 19.51
N GLU A 47 -8.98 -15.05 19.25
CA GLU A 47 -8.84 -15.62 17.91
C GLU A 47 -9.87 -15.01 16.94
N THR A 48 -11.11 -14.73 17.42
CA THR A 48 -12.13 -14.04 16.63
C THR A 48 -11.65 -12.67 16.18
N VAL A 49 -10.98 -11.90 17.06
CA VAL A 49 -10.42 -10.58 16.71
C VAL A 49 -9.27 -10.74 15.73
N ILE A 50 -8.39 -11.72 15.88
CA ILE A 50 -7.30 -12.00 14.92
C ILE A 50 -7.86 -12.31 13.53
N GLN A 51 -8.86 -13.19 13.45
CA GLN A 51 -9.49 -13.56 12.18
C GLN A 51 -10.23 -12.40 11.54
N LEU A 52 -10.88 -11.52 12.33
CA LEU A 52 -11.49 -10.28 11.87
C LEU A 52 -10.45 -9.38 11.18
N PHE A 53 -9.34 -9.06 11.85
CA PHE A 53 -8.31 -8.20 11.28
C PHE A 53 -7.65 -8.82 10.03
N ARG A 54 -7.52 -10.15 10.00
CA ARG A 54 -7.09 -10.86 8.79
C ARG A 54 -8.09 -10.71 7.62
N ALA A 55 -9.37 -10.85 7.88
CA ALA A 55 -10.41 -10.64 6.86
C ALA A 55 -10.37 -9.19 6.35
N MET A 56 -10.22 -8.22 7.27
CA MET A 56 -10.02 -6.81 6.90
C MET A 56 -8.74 -6.58 6.10
N GLY A 57 -7.67 -7.34 6.37
CA GLY A 57 -6.42 -7.28 5.60
C GLY A 57 -6.64 -7.56 4.10
N GLY A 58 -7.53 -8.48 3.75
CA GLY A 58 -7.92 -8.71 2.36
C GLY A 58 -8.53 -7.47 1.69
N MET A 59 -9.44 -6.79 2.39
CA MET A 59 -10.04 -5.52 1.94
C MET A 59 -9.01 -4.39 1.90
N PHE A 60 -8.16 -4.26 2.91
CA PHE A 60 -7.11 -3.26 2.97
C PHE A 60 -6.10 -3.43 1.83
N GLY A 61 -5.80 -4.66 1.41
CA GLY A 61 -4.97 -4.94 0.25
C GLY A 61 -5.45 -4.24 -1.02
N LEU A 62 -6.76 -4.04 -1.18
CA LEU A 62 -7.35 -3.35 -2.32
C LEU A 62 -7.58 -1.85 -2.07
N LEU A 63 -8.04 -1.46 -0.89
CA LEU A 63 -8.47 -0.10 -0.62
C LEU A 63 -7.33 0.85 -0.21
N LEU A 64 -6.34 0.37 0.56
CA LEU A 64 -5.23 1.22 1.00
C LEU A 64 -4.40 1.80 -0.16
N PRO A 65 -4.08 1.05 -1.24
CA PRO A 65 -3.44 1.62 -2.42
C PRO A 65 -4.24 2.77 -3.05
N ILE A 66 -5.56 2.63 -3.16
CA ILE A 66 -6.42 3.68 -3.71
C ILE A 66 -6.30 4.95 -2.85
N VAL A 67 -6.41 4.80 -1.53
CA VAL A 67 -6.31 5.94 -0.60
C VAL A 67 -4.94 6.61 -0.70
N ALA A 68 -3.86 5.83 -0.71
CA ALA A 68 -2.50 6.34 -0.83
C ALA A 68 -2.26 7.08 -2.14
N LEU A 69 -2.68 6.48 -3.26
CA LEU A 69 -2.57 7.08 -4.59
C LEU A 69 -3.38 8.37 -4.68
N VAL A 70 -4.65 8.36 -4.28
CA VAL A 70 -5.53 9.55 -4.31
C VAL A 70 -5.02 10.66 -3.40
N ALA A 71 -4.49 10.34 -2.22
CA ALA A 71 -3.91 11.33 -1.32
C ALA A 71 -2.61 11.96 -1.85
N SER A 72 -1.91 11.29 -2.80
CA SER A 72 -0.51 11.63 -3.11
C SER A 72 -0.23 11.94 -4.58
N TYR A 73 -1.09 11.57 -5.55
CA TYR A 73 -0.82 11.71 -6.99
C TYR A 73 -0.57 13.16 -7.44
N MET A 74 -1.12 14.14 -6.74
CA MET A 74 -0.93 15.56 -7.03
C MET A 74 0.13 16.24 -6.15
N ALA A 75 0.93 15.50 -5.42
CA ALA A 75 1.86 16.09 -4.45
C ALA A 75 2.83 17.10 -5.10
N ILE A 76 3.31 16.83 -6.30
CA ILE A 76 4.24 17.69 -7.07
C ILE A 76 3.59 18.18 -8.36
N ALA A 77 2.89 17.32 -9.11
CA ALA A 77 2.24 17.69 -10.37
C ALA A 77 1.26 18.85 -10.20
N GLY A 78 0.49 18.89 -9.10
CA GLY A 78 -0.43 19.99 -8.81
C GLY A 78 0.27 21.33 -8.58
N GLU A 79 1.42 21.34 -7.95
CA GLU A 79 2.25 22.54 -7.76
C GLU A 79 2.91 22.97 -9.08
N ARG A 80 3.27 22.02 -9.95
CA ARG A 80 3.83 22.33 -11.29
C ARG A 80 2.79 22.97 -12.17
N GLU A 81 1.60 22.40 -12.26
CA GLU A 81 0.50 22.90 -13.08
C GLU A 81 0.05 24.31 -12.64
N SER A 82 0.01 24.56 -11.32
CA SER A 82 -0.36 25.88 -10.77
C SER A 82 0.78 26.92 -10.77
N GLY A 83 2.00 26.53 -11.17
CA GLY A 83 3.19 27.38 -11.06
C GLY A 83 3.74 27.50 -9.62
N GLY A 84 3.12 26.85 -8.64
CA GLY A 84 3.52 26.87 -7.23
C GLY A 84 4.94 26.37 -6.98
N VAL A 85 5.42 25.43 -7.80
CA VAL A 85 6.81 24.92 -7.72
C VAL A 85 7.82 26.05 -7.97
N LYS A 86 7.57 26.95 -8.94
CA LYS A 86 8.45 28.11 -9.21
C LYS A 86 8.52 29.04 -8.00
N PHE A 87 7.37 29.27 -7.35
CA PHE A 87 7.32 30.07 -6.14
C PHE A 87 8.09 29.40 -4.98
N LEU A 88 7.94 28.10 -4.79
CA LEU A 88 8.66 27.35 -3.75
C LEU A 88 10.18 27.34 -3.97
N LEU A 89 10.63 27.23 -5.21
CA LEU A 89 12.05 27.24 -5.58
C LEU A 89 12.64 28.65 -5.67
N GLY A 90 11.82 29.69 -5.77
CA GLY A 90 12.23 31.10 -5.61
C GLY A 90 12.58 31.48 -4.17
N LEU A 91 12.17 30.67 -3.20
CA LEU A 91 12.61 30.74 -1.81
C LEU A 91 13.94 29.96 -1.66
N PRO A 92 14.72 30.13 -0.56
CA PRO A 92 15.95 29.37 -0.33
C PRO A 92 15.65 27.90 0.03
N ASN A 93 15.03 27.19 -0.88
CA ASN A 93 14.68 25.77 -0.77
C ASN A 93 15.40 24.98 -1.88
N SER A 94 15.94 23.81 -1.53
CA SER A 94 16.44 22.88 -2.53
C SER A 94 15.31 22.04 -3.14
N ARG A 95 15.49 21.49 -4.34
CA ARG A 95 14.57 20.53 -4.95
C ARG A 95 14.38 19.31 -4.04
N ARG A 96 15.44 18.92 -3.33
CA ARG A 96 15.41 17.84 -2.33
C ARG A 96 14.45 18.17 -1.18
N ASP A 97 14.48 19.40 -0.65
CA ASP A 97 13.60 19.80 0.45
C ASP A 97 12.14 19.78 0.03
N VAL A 98 11.84 20.20 -1.21
CA VAL A 98 10.49 20.14 -1.77
C VAL A 98 10.03 18.70 -1.92
N PHE A 99 10.83 17.83 -2.55
CA PHE A 99 10.48 16.43 -2.77
C PHE A 99 10.25 15.66 -1.46
N LEU A 100 11.22 15.73 -0.54
CA LEU A 100 11.13 15.04 0.75
C LEU A 100 10.07 15.65 1.67
N GLY A 101 9.88 16.96 1.62
CA GLY A 101 8.80 17.64 2.37
C GLY A 101 7.40 17.20 1.92
N LYS A 102 7.20 17.06 0.60
CA LYS A 102 5.95 16.52 0.05
C LYS A 102 5.75 15.04 0.41
N LEU A 103 6.79 14.22 0.30
CA LEU A 103 6.75 12.82 0.71
C LEU A 103 6.37 12.69 2.20
N ALA A 104 7.06 13.42 3.08
CA ALA A 104 6.80 13.39 4.52
C ALA A 104 5.37 13.82 4.86
N SER A 105 4.87 14.87 4.20
CA SER A 105 3.49 15.32 4.36
C SER A 105 2.48 14.23 3.98
N ARG A 106 2.65 13.60 2.81
CA ARG A 106 1.74 12.56 2.32
C ARG A 106 1.78 11.31 3.21
N LEU A 107 2.95 10.89 3.65
CA LEU A 107 3.08 9.82 4.64
C LEU A 107 2.34 10.16 5.94
N GLY A 108 2.51 11.37 6.45
CA GLY A 108 1.82 11.81 7.67
C GLY A 108 0.28 11.80 7.54
N ILE A 109 -0.25 12.27 6.40
CA ILE A 109 -1.69 12.28 6.12
C ILE A 109 -2.25 10.85 6.09
N VAL A 110 -1.60 9.97 5.35
CA VAL A 110 -2.07 8.58 5.17
C VAL A 110 -1.92 7.81 6.48
N THR A 111 -0.83 8.03 7.23
CA THR A 111 -0.65 7.46 8.57
C THR A 111 -1.78 7.89 9.52
N ALA A 112 -2.14 9.18 9.54
CA ALA A 112 -3.24 9.65 10.38
C ALA A 112 -4.58 9.01 10.02
N GLY A 113 -4.86 8.84 8.71
CA GLY A 113 -6.03 8.11 8.23
C GLY A 113 -6.02 6.63 8.65
N LEU A 114 -4.88 5.96 8.52
CA LEU A 114 -4.73 4.57 8.91
C LEU A 114 -4.88 4.36 10.43
N VAL A 115 -4.31 5.26 11.24
CA VAL A 115 -4.52 5.27 12.70
C VAL A 115 -6.01 5.38 13.03
N PHE A 116 -6.73 6.28 12.37
CA PHE A 116 -8.17 6.43 12.59
C PHE A 116 -8.96 5.17 12.24
N ILE A 117 -8.65 4.54 11.09
CA ILE A 117 -9.29 3.29 10.64
C ILE A 117 -9.02 2.15 11.63
N PHE A 118 -7.76 1.95 12.03
CA PHE A 118 -7.40 0.89 12.97
C PHE A 118 -7.95 1.15 14.37
N ALA A 119 -7.97 2.40 14.84
CA ALA A 119 -8.55 2.75 16.15
C ALA A 119 -10.05 2.47 16.19
N THR A 120 -10.81 2.85 15.15
CA THR A 120 -12.24 2.57 15.06
C THR A 120 -12.54 1.07 14.98
N ALA A 121 -11.79 0.32 14.14
CA ALA A 121 -11.92 -1.13 14.03
C ALA A 121 -11.61 -1.83 15.36
N THR A 122 -10.52 -1.44 16.01
CA THR A 122 -10.09 -2.00 17.29
C THR A 122 -11.09 -1.70 18.41
N ALA A 123 -11.57 -0.46 18.52
CA ALA A 123 -12.56 -0.08 19.52
C ALA A 123 -13.85 -0.92 19.37
N MET A 124 -14.32 -1.11 18.13
CA MET A 124 -15.53 -1.91 17.86
C MET A 124 -15.28 -3.41 18.11
N ALA A 125 -14.10 -3.94 17.72
CA ALA A 125 -13.73 -5.33 17.97
C ALA A 125 -13.67 -5.65 19.47
N VAL A 126 -13.07 -4.77 20.27
CA VAL A 126 -12.98 -4.90 21.73
C VAL A 126 -14.38 -4.79 22.37
N ALA A 127 -15.18 -3.82 21.96
CA ALA A 127 -16.54 -3.65 22.48
C ALA A 127 -17.43 -4.88 22.20
N ARG A 128 -17.22 -5.57 21.08
CA ARG A 128 -18.02 -6.72 20.68
C ARG A 128 -17.52 -8.04 21.28
N ASN A 129 -16.20 -8.24 21.34
CA ASN A 129 -15.59 -9.53 21.69
C ASN A 129 -14.89 -9.54 23.07
N GLY A 130 -14.67 -8.38 23.68
CA GLY A 130 -14.05 -8.26 25.00
C GLY A 130 -12.54 -8.61 25.04
N ALA A 131 -11.88 -8.77 23.87
CA ALA A 131 -10.47 -9.15 23.79
C ALA A 131 -9.69 -8.23 22.85
N LEU A 132 -8.39 -8.05 23.13
CA LEU A 132 -7.49 -7.28 22.31
C LEU A 132 -6.12 -7.98 22.18
N PRO A 133 -5.85 -8.71 21.09
CA PRO A 133 -4.53 -9.25 20.78
C PRO A 133 -3.59 -8.13 20.31
N VAL A 134 -3.07 -7.33 21.25
CA VAL A 134 -2.32 -6.09 20.99
C VAL A 134 -1.17 -6.32 20.01
N GLY A 135 -0.37 -7.38 20.21
CA GLY A 135 0.79 -7.68 19.38
C GLY A 135 0.41 -7.92 17.91
N VAL A 136 -0.66 -8.69 17.68
CA VAL A 136 -1.14 -9.00 16.32
C VAL A 136 -1.73 -7.76 15.66
N VAL A 137 -2.59 -7.03 16.35
CA VAL A 137 -3.22 -5.79 15.81
C VAL A 137 -2.16 -4.74 15.49
N ALA A 138 -1.18 -4.54 16.38
CA ALA A 138 -0.06 -3.61 16.15
C ALA A 138 0.82 -4.07 14.98
N GLY A 139 1.11 -5.37 14.87
CA GLY A 139 1.85 -5.94 13.75
C GLY A 139 1.11 -5.75 12.42
N MET A 140 -0.20 -6.03 12.37
CA MET A 140 -1.02 -5.81 11.18
C MET A 140 -1.11 -4.32 10.80
N PHE A 141 -1.16 -3.42 11.79
CA PHE A 141 -1.05 -1.98 11.56
C PHE A 141 0.29 -1.61 10.93
N ALA A 142 1.40 -2.12 11.47
CA ALA A 142 2.75 -1.84 10.95
C ALA A 142 2.92 -2.33 9.51
N VAL A 143 2.47 -3.55 9.20
CA VAL A 143 2.48 -4.10 7.83
C VAL A 143 1.60 -3.27 6.89
N SER A 144 0.40 -2.85 7.33
CA SER A 144 -0.49 -2.00 6.55
C SER A 144 0.09 -0.61 6.30
N LEU A 145 0.79 -0.05 7.30
CA LEU A 145 1.49 1.23 7.18
C LEU A 145 2.64 1.15 6.17
N LEU A 146 3.44 0.08 6.24
CA LEU A 146 4.54 -0.15 5.30
C LEU A 146 4.02 -0.31 3.87
N TYR A 147 2.99 -1.13 3.68
CA TYR A 147 2.32 -1.33 2.39
C TYR A 147 1.76 -0.02 1.81
N THR A 148 1.05 0.75 2.63
CA THR A 148 0.48 2.03 2.21
C THR A 148 1.57 3.05 1.86
N SER A 149 2.70 3.04 2.61
CA SER A 149 3.86 3.88 2.35
C SER A 149 4.50 3.59 0.99
N VAL A 150 4.50 2.33 0.52
CA VAL A 150 4.93 1.96 -0.84
C VAL A 150 4.10 2.70 -1.89
N PHE A 151 2.77 2.71 -1.76
CA PHE A 151 1.92 3.41 -2.74
C PHE A 151 2.00 4.94 -2.64
N VAL A 152 2.26 5.49 -1.46
CA VAL A 152 2.61 6.92 -1.31
C VAL A 152 3.91 7.22 -2.05
N ALA A 153 4.95 6.38 -1.90
CA ALA A 153 6.22 6.54 -2.59
C ALA A 153 6.06 6.49 -4.12
N ILE A 154 5.32 5.51 -4.63
CA ILE A 154 4.98 5.38 -6.05
C ILE A 154 4.23 6.62 -6.54
N ALA A 155 3.20 7.08 -5.82
CA ALA A 155 2.39 8.24 -6.22
C ALA A 155 3.20 9.53 -6.26
N VAL A 156 4.04 9.78 -5.25
CA VAL A 156 4.91 10.97 -5.19
C VAL A 156 5.95 10.91 -6.31
N ALA A 157 6.56 9.74 -6.56
CA ALA A 157 7.51 9.53 -7.64
C ALA A 157 6.86 9.81 -9.01
N LEU A 158 5.69 9.22 -9.29
CA LEU A 158 4.94 9.45 -10.53
C LEU A 158 4.55 10.93 -10.68
N SER A 159 4.09 11.56 -9.59
CA SER A 159 3.76 12.99 -9.56
C SER A 159 4.95 13.89 -9.88
N ALA A 160 6.16 13.45 -9.54
CA ALA A 160 7.39 14.19 -9.84
C ALA A 160 7.80 14.11 -11.31
N THR A 161 7.39 13.05 -12.02
CA THR A 161 7.75 12.84 -13.44
C THR A 161 6.84 13.55 -14.43
N VAL A 162 5.65 14.01 -14.01
CA VAL A 162 4.65 14.64 -14.88
C VAL A 162 4.40 16.09 -14.48
N ALA A 163 3.97 16.92 -15.45
CA ALA A 163 3.66 18.31 -15.21
C ALA A 163 2.15 18.60 -15.13
N GLU A 164 1.31 17.71 -15.68
CA GLU A 164 -0.13 17.89 -15.84
C GLU A 164 -0.91 16.97 -14.92
N ARG A 165 -2.01 17.48 -14.39
CA ARG A 165 -2.94 16.72 -13.51
C ARG A 165 -3.49 15.47 -14.19
N SER A 166 -3.89 15.59 -15.46
CA SER A 166 -4.44 14.48 -16.24
C SER A 166 -3.48 13.30 -16.34
N ARG A 167 -2.19 13.58 -16.58
CA ARG A 167 -1.15 12.56 -16.64
C ARG A 167 -0.85 11.95 -15.26
N ALA A 168 -0.92 12.76 -14.20
CA ALA A 168 -0.75 12.27 -12.84
C ALA A 168 -1.88 11.32 -12.43
N ILE A 169 -3.14 11.62 -12.80
CA ILE A 169 -4.29 10.74 -12.59
C ILE A 169 -4.10 9.43 -13.37
N ALA A 170 -3.78 9.53 -14.68
CA ALA A 170 -3.60 8.35 -15.51
C ALA A 170 -2.47 7.43 -15.00
N ALA A 171 -1.35 8.01 -14.54
CA ALA A 171 -0.25 7.27 -13.95
C ALA A 171 -0.64 6.58 -12.63
N ALA A 172 -1.40 7.26 -11.76
CA ALA A 172 -1.89 6.68 -10.51
C ALA A 172 -2.88 5.53 -10.76
N VAL A 173 -3.87 5.73 -11.64
CA VAL A 173 -4.83 4.68 -12.02
C VAL A 173 -4.13 3.50 -12.69
N GLY A 174 -3.21 3.77 -13.63
CA GLY A 174 -2.42 2.75 -14.31
C GLY A 174 -1.57 1.94 -13.33
N SER A 175 -0.92 2.60 -12.35
CA SER A 175 -0.13 1.89 -11.33
C SER A 175 -0.99 0.99 -10.45
N TYR A 176 -2.19 1.44 -10.06
CA TYR A 176 -3.13 0.61 -9.32
C TYR A 176 -3.56 -0.62 -10.13
N PHE A 177 -3.90 -0.42 -11.40
CA PHE A 177 -4.28 -1.51 -12.28
C PHE A 177 -3.16 -2.55 -12.40
N VAL A 178 -1.94 -2.09 -12.71
CA VAL A 178 -0.79 -2.97 -12.95
C VAL A 178 -0.31 -3.67 -11.67
N LEU A 179 -0.27 -2.97 -10.53
CA LEU A 179 0.34 -3.49 -9.31
C LEU A 179 -0.65 -4.19 -8.37
N VAL A 180 -1.96 -3.95 -8.54
CA VAL A 180 -3.01 -4.51 -7.68
C VAL A 180 -4.00 -5.33 -8.50
N LEU A 181 -4.70 -4.74 -9.46
CA LEU A 181 -5.82 -5.40 -10.13
C LEU A 181 -5.38 -6.61 -10.97
N LEU A 182 -4.28 -6.50 -11.71
CA LEU A 182 -3.75 -7.64 -12.51
C LEU A 182 -3.35 -8.85 -11.66
N TYR A 183 -3.27 -8.72 -10.35
CA TYR A 183 -2.94 -9.82 -9.44
C TYR A 183 -4.17 -10.46 -8.78
N VAL A 184 -5.35 -9.86 -8.92
CA VAL A 184 -6.59 -10.34 -8.28
C VAL A 184 -7.71 -10.66 -9.24
N ILE A 185 -7.66 -10.19 -10.49
CA ILE A 185 -8.72 -10.46 -11.48
C ILE A 185 -8.74 -11.95 -11.83
N PRO A 186 -9.84 -12.66 -11.59
CA PRO A 186 -9.96 -14.05 -11.96
C PRO A 186 -9.83 -14.23 -13.49
N GLY A 187 -9.07 -15.24 -13.91
CA GLY A 187 -8.90 -15.56 -15.34
C GLY A 187 -7.87 -14.71 -16.10
N VAL A 188 -7.45 -13.54 -15.56
CA VAL A 188 -6.44 -12.68 -16.17
C VAL A 188 -5.50 -12.15 -15.09
N ASN A 189 -4.70 -13.03 -14.50
CA ASN A 189 -3.70 -12.60 -13.55
C ASN A 189 -2.29 -12.79 -14.10
N VAL A 190 -1.32 -12.09 -13.50
CA VAL A 190 0.07 -12.07 -13.96
C VAL A 190 0.70 -13.47 -13.97
N ALA A 191 0.32 -14.36 -13.04
CA ALA A 191 0.83 -15.75 -13.04
C ALA A 191 0.29 -16.57 -14.24
N LEU A 192 -0.98 -16.36 -14.60
CA LEU A 192 -1.55 -17.02 -15.78
C LEU A 192 -0.89 -16.52 -17.07
N LEU A 193 -0.60 -15.21 -17.16
CA LEU A 193 0.14 -14.64 -18.28
C LEU A 193 1.57 -15.21 -18.34
N ALA A 194 2.28 -15.26 -17.22
CA ALA A 194 3.62 -15.84 -17.14
C ALA A 194 3.60 -17.33 -17.53
N ARG A 195 2.60 -18.07 -17.06
CA ARG A 195 2.39 -19.47 -17.43
C ARG A 195 2.11 -19.64 -18.93
N PHE A 196 1.22 -18.84 -19.50
CA PHE A 196 0.91 -18.87 -20.92
C PHE A 196 2.14 -18.61 -21.77
N VAL A 197 2.90 -17.57 -21.47
CA VAL A 197 4.15 -17.26 -22.19
C VAL A 197 5.16 -18.41 -22.05
N HIS A 198 5.38 -18.89 -20.82
CA HIS A 198 6.40 -19.91 -20.54
C HIS A 198 6.07 -21.28 -21.17
N GLN A 199 4.82 -21.74 -21.04
CA GLN A 199 4.42 -23.07 -21.51
C GLN A 199 3.93 -23.06 -22.96
N THR A 200 3.06 -22.10 -23.33
CA THR A 200 2.39 -22.13 -24.63
C THR A 200 3.20 -21.47 -25.72
N LEU A 201 3.86 -20.34 -25.45
CA LEU A 201 4.65 -19.63 -26.46
C LEU A 201 6.09 -20.14 -26.54
N LEU A 202 6.71 -20.45 -25.40
CA LEU A 202 8.12 -20.88 -25.35
C LEU A 202 8.29 -22.41 -25.29
N GLY A 203 7.23 -23.17 -25.00
CA GLY A 203 7.25 -24.63 -24.99
C GLY A 203 8.00 -25.26 -23.80
N PHE A 204 8.21 -24.52 -22.72
CA PHE A 204 8.91 -25.01 -21.53
C PHE A 204 7.99 -25.81 -20.60
N GLU A 205 8.57 -26.70 -19.82
CA GLU A 205 7.88 -27.43 -18.75
C GLU A 205 7.35 -26.48 -17.64
N PRO A 206 6.24 -26.83 -16.97
CA PRO A 206 5.69 -26.04 -15.87
C PRO A 206 6.71 -25.72 -14.79
N ASN A 207 6.87 -24.44 -14.42
CA ASN A 207 7.75 -24.00 -13.36
C ASN A 207 6.98 -23.12 -12.36
N PHE A 208 6.51 -23.74 -11.29
CA PHE A 208 5.71 -23.05 -10.26
C PHE A 208 6.53 -22.04 -9.43
N ASP A 209 7.83 -22.27 -9.26
CA ASP A 209 8.72 -21.33 -8.57
C ASP A 209 8.82 -20.01 -9.36
N LEU A 210 8.95 -20.10 -10.67
CA LEU A 210 8.96 -18.94 -11.56
C LEU A 210 7.62 -18.18 -11.48
N TYR A 211 6.48 -18.88 -11.55
CA TYR A 211 5.18 -18.23 -11.51
C TYR A 211 4.91 -17.57 -10.16
N ASN A 212 5.31 -18.22 -9.09
CA ASN A 212 5.24 -17.67 -7.73
C ASN A 212 6.21 -16.50 -7.54
N ALA A 213 7.42 -16.54 -8.11
CA ALA A 213 8.35 -15.43 -8.09
C ALA A 213 7.78 -14.20 -8.82
N VAL A 214 7.16 -14.40 -9.99
CA VAL A 214 6.47 -13.34 -10.73
C VAL A 214 5.31 -12.75 -9.91
N LEU A 215 4.49 -13.60 -9.27
CA LEU A 215 3.45 -13.11 -8.36
C LEU A 215 4.02 -12.27 -7.23
N PHE A 216 5.13 -12.71 -6.66
CA PHE A 216 5.74 -12.07 -5.48
C PHE A 216 6.38 -10.72 -5.79
N THR A 217 6.53 -10.34 -7.06
CA THR A 217 6.97 -8.97 -7.40
C THR A 217 5.95 -7.90 -7.01
N SER A 218 4.66 -8.26 -6.85
CA SER A 218 3.60 -7.32 -6.50
C SER A 218 3.68 -6.87 -5.05
N PRO A 219 3.55 -5.56 -4.77
CA PRO A 219 3.37 -5.07 -3.40
C PRO A 219 2.15 -5.69 -2.70
N LEU A 220 1.08 -6.00 -3.45
CA LEU A 220 -0.12 -6.65 -2.89
C LEU A 220 0.16 -8.07 -2.39
N ILE A 221 0.87 -8.86 -3.18
CA ILE A 221 1.24 -10.22 -2.78
C ILE A 221 2.21 -10.19 -1.61
N ALA A 222 3.19 -9.27 -1.64
CA ALA A 222 4.08 -9.03 -0.51
C ALA A 222 3.30 -8.64 0.76
N TYR A 223 2.26 -7.79 0.64
CA TYR A 223 1.40 -7.43 1.76
C TYR A 223 0.67 -8.64 2.37
N ARG A 224 0.09 -9.49 1.52
CA ARG A 224 -0.59 -10.71 1.97
C ARG A 224 0.35 -11.67 2.68
N LYS A 225 1.58 -11.83 2.18
CA LYS A 225 2.61 -12.66 2.82
C LYS A 225 3.13 -12.04 4.10
N ALA A 226 3.38 -10.72 4.14
CA ALA A 226 3.79 -10.03 5.35
C ALA A 226 2.76 -10.14 6.49
N MET A 227 1.47 -10.27 6.17
CA MET A 227 0.43 -10.52 7.17
C MET A 227 0.64 -11.86 7.91
N ASN A 228 1.24 -12.86 7.27
CA ASN A 228 1.56 -14.13 7.92
C ASN A 228 2.64 -13.98 8.99
N LEU A 229 3.55 -13.00 8.88
CA LEU A 229 4.62 -12.77 9.87
C LEU A 229 4.09 -12.29 11.22
N VAL A 230 2.87 -11.77 11.26
CA VAL A 230 2.30 -11.12 12.45
C VAL A 230 1.13 -11.90 13.07
N VAL A 231 0.70 -12.98 12.43
CA VAL A 231 -0.34 -13.86 12.98
C VAL A 231 0.27 -15.06 13.68
N PRO A 232 -0.41 -15.66 14.68
CA PRO A 232 0.02 -16.91 15.31
C PRO A 232 0.11 -18.07 14.32
N SER A 233 1.01 -19.01 14.61
CA SER A 233 1.17 -20.25 13.85
C SER A 233 -0.16 -21.01 13.73
N GLY A 234 -0.44 -21.53 12.54
CA GLY A 234 -1.70 -22.21 12.22
C GLY A 234 -2.82 -21.28 11.74
N LEU A 235 -2.63 -19.97 11.80
CA LEU A 235 -3.55 -18.99 11.23
C LEU A 235 -3.02 -18.35 9.93
N GLU A 236 -1.87 -18.76 9.42
CA GLU A 236 -1.32 -18.30 8.14
C GLU A 236 -2.24 -18.67 6.99
N ARG A 237 -2.24 -17.87 5.94
CA ARG A 237 -2.94 -18.16 4.69
C ARG A 237 -1.96 -18.45 3.58
N GLU A 238 -2.29 -19.45 2.81
CA GLU A 238 -1.60 -19.69 1.55
C GLU A 238 -1.84 -18.52 0.59
N VAL A 239 -0.75 -17.94 0.12
CA VAL A 239 -0.79 -16.78 -0.80
C VAL A 239 -0.29 -17.17 -2.19
N LEU A 240 0.67 -18.08 -2.25
CA LEU A 240 1.27 -18.56 -3.49
C LEU A 240 0.62 -19.87 -3.96
N GLN A 241 0.83 -20.20 -5.22
CA GLN A 241 0.30 -21.43 -5.79
C GLN A 241 1.10 -22.64 -5.28
N ARG A 242 0.40 -23.69 -4.83
CA ARG A 242 1.00 -24.99 -4.48
C ARG A 242 0.61 -26.03 -5.53
N PRO A 243 1.58 -26.58 -6.26
CA PRO A 243 1.31 -27.63 -7.25
C PRO A 243 0.95 -28.98 -6.62
N ALA A 244 1.42 -29.22 -5.39
CA ALA A 244 1.14 -30.43 -4.62
C ALA A 244 1.28 -30.16 -3.11
N GLU A 245 0.71 -31.02 -2.25
CA GLU A 245 0.82 -30.89 -0.80
C GLU A 245 2.28 -30.97 -0.30
N SER A 246 3.13 -31.76 -0.99
CA SER A 246 4.55 -31.91 -0.69
C SER A 246 5.43 -30.76 -1.19
N TYR A 247 4.86 -29.78 -1.89
CA TYR A 247 5.63 -28.66 -2.41
C TYR A 247 6.12 -27.75 -1.28
N THR A 248 7.43 -27.61 -1.20
CA THR A 248 8.09 -26.67 -0.29
C THR A 248 8.63 -25.50 -1.12
N PRO A 249 8.10 -24.30 -0.95
CA PRO A 249 8.61 -23.15 -1.70
C PRO A 249 10.06 -22.85 -1.32
N PRO A 250 10.91 -22.46 -2.28
CA PRO A 250 12.28 -22.03 -1.99
C PRO A 250 12.31 -20.80 -1.08
N GLY A 251 13.41 -20.61 -0.33
CA GLY A 251 13.54 -19.57 0.69
C GLY A 251 13.29 -18.14 0.17
N TYR A 252 13.61 -17.85 -1.10
CA TYR A 252 13.31 -16.54 -1.70
C TYR A 252 11.80 -16.29 -1.93
N LEU A 253 10.96 -17.29 -1.71
CA LEU A 253 9.50 -17.18 -1.68
C LEU A 253 8.94 -17.20 -0.26
N GLY A 254 9.78 -17.17 0.77
CA GLY A 254 9.39 -17.09 2.18
C GLY A 254 8.63 -15.80 2.51
N ASP A 255 7.89 -15.80 3.62
CA ASP A 255 7.08 -14.63 4.02
C ASP A 255 7.96 -13.44 4.39
N GLU A 256 9.17 -13.68 4.91
CA GLU A 256 10.16 -12.65 5.30
C GLU A 256 10.64 -11.82 4.09
N MET A 257 10.69 -12.43 2.90
CA MET A 257 11.11 -11.74 1.67
C MET A 257 10.14 -10.64 1.26
N SER A 258 8.93 -10.62 1.80
CA SER A 258 7.98 -9.52 1.62
C SER A 258 8.54 -8.17 2.07
N LEU A 259 9.38 -8.15 3.10
CA LEU A 259 10.04 -6.92 3.58
C LEU A 259 11.04 -6.39 2.55
N LEU A 260 11.78 -7.28 1.87
CA LEU A 260 12.68 -6.89 0.77
C LEU A 260 11.89 -6.34 -0.41
N VAL A 261 10.78 -6.97 -0.79
CA VAL A 261 9.90 -6.46 -1.86
C VAL A 261 9.40 -5.06 -1.52
N PHE A 262 8.98 -4.80 -0.29
CA PHE A 262 8.59 -3.45 0.15
C PHE A 262 9.75 -2.47 0.10
N ALA A 263 10.96 -2.87 0.54
CA ALA A 263 12.14 -2.01 0.48
C ALA A 263 12.47 -1.60 -0.96
N VAL A 264 12.40 -2.53 -1.91
CA VAL A 264 12.60 -2.25 -3.35
C VAL A 264 11.54 -1.28 -3.87
N TRP A 265 10.25 -1.51 -3.57
CA TRP A 265 9.16 -0.64 -4.01
C TRP A 265 9.13 0.73 -3.32
N LEU A 266 9.75 0.88 -2.16
CA LEU A 266 9.99 2.18 -1.53
C LEU A 266 11.17 2.90 -2.19
N ALA A 267 12.31 2.22 -2.32
CA ALA A 267 13.55 2.85 -2.74
C ALA A 267 13.57 3.19 -4.25
N VAL A 268 13.21 2.25 -5.12
CA VAL A 268 13.35 2.40 -6.57
C VAL A 268 12.47 3.51 -7.14
N PRO A 269 11.15 3.56 -6.87
CA PRO A 269 10.31 4.65 -7.37
C PRO A 269 10.76 6.02 -6.86
N LEU A 270 11.13 6.12 -5.56
CA LEU A 270 11.60 7.39 -4.99
C LEU A 270 12.90 7.86 -5.62
N ALA A 271 13.86 6.96 -5.86
CA ALA A 271 15.12 7.29 -6.52
C ALA A 271 14.88 7.80 -7.96
N ILE A 272 14.06 7.09 -8.73
CA ILE A 272 13.70 7.48 -10.11
C ILE A 272 12.94 8.80 -10.11
N GLY A 273 11.93 8.95 -9.24
CA GLY A 273 11.11 10.15 -9.14
C GLY A 273 11.94 11.38 -8.75
N TYR A 274 12.82 11.23 -7.78
CA TYR A 274 13.74 12.29 -7.38
C TYR A 274 14.71 12.68 -8.49
N TRP A 275 15.37 11.72 -9.13
CA TRP A 275 16.28 11.97 -10.25
C TRP A 275 15.58 12.71 -11.40
N ARG A 276 14.39 12.32 -11.78
CA ARG A 276 13.58 13.01 -12.80
C ARG A 276 13.17 14.41 -12.38
N PHE A 277 12.85 14.60 -11.09
CA PHE A 277 12.50 15.92 -10.56
C PHE A 277 13.69 16.86 -10.50
N GLU A 278 14.88 16.35 -10.20
CA GLU A 278 16.14 17.11 -10.15
C GLU A 278 16.53 17.64 -11.54
N GLY A 279 16.37 16.81 -12.58
CA GLY A 279 16.69 17.19 -13.96
C GLY A 279 15.56 17.90 -14.73
N ALA A 280 14.40 18.17 -14.09
CA ALA A 280 13.27 18.78 -14.79
C ALA A 280 13.43 20.28 -14.98
N ASP A 281 13.11 20.80 -16.17
CA ASP A 281 12.91 22.22 -16.42
C ASP A 281 11.59 22.68 -15.76
N LEU A 282 11.68 23.66 -14.84
CA LEU A 282 10.57 24.10 -13.99
C LEU A 282 10.23 25.56 -14.23
#